data_3abaf433bd8ae4e975e65c069f0dad6b
#
_entry.id   3abaf433bd8ae4e975e65c069f0dad6b
#
_cell.length_a   1.000
_cell.length_b   1.000
_cell.length_c   1.000
_cell.angle_alpha   90.00
_cell.angle_beta   90.00
_cell.angle_gamma   90.00
#
_symmetry.space_group_name_H-M   'P 1'
#
loop_
_entity.id
_entity.type
_entity.pdbx_description
1 polymer ?
#
loop_
_entity_poly.entity_id
_entity_poly.type
_entity_poly.pdbx_seq_one_letter_code
_entity_poly.pdbx_strand_id
1 'polypeptide(L)'
;MKAVGGTKAPDLYITGIPRADALLNSDGTALLIGMLLDQQVPMEWAFTGPHTIRERLGHVDAKKITAMDVEKFVTVCCAKPAIHRFPASMARRIHGVCTIIAAEYKGKGANIWKGVDEAEELFARLRVLPGYGEEKAQIFIALLGKRIGVRPKDWKKFAGAFSDAEPRSVADITSAATLLKVRGFKKMQKLADVDKQDRPNKPRLKAVAKLRH
;
A
#
# COMPACT_ATOMS: atom_id res chain seq x y z
N MET A 1 31.61 21.25 12.53
CA MET A 1 30.23 21.05 11.98
C MET A 1 29.52 19.98 12.80
N LYS A 2 28.53 20.37 13.61
CA LYS A 2 27.76 19.42 14.45
C LYS A 2 26.77 18.73 13.59
N ALA A 3 26.82 17.38 13.52
CA ALA A 3 25.81 16.55 12.90
C ALA A 3 24.49 16.78 13.65
N VAL A 4 23.50 17.31 12.94
CA VAL A 4 22.12 17.41 13.44
C VAL A 4 21.60 15.98 13.55
N GLY A 5 21.44 15.48 14.76
CA GLY A 5 20.86 14.19 15.07
C GLY A 5 19.42 14.15 14.57
N GLY A 6 19.20 13.60 13.38
CA GLY A 6 17.88 13.30 12.89
C GLY A 6 17.25 12.25 13.79
N THR A 7 16.20 12.61 14.52
CA THR A 7 15.37 11.63 15.24
C THR A 7 14.89 10.59 14.25
N LYS A 8 15.29 9.32 14.47
CA LYS A 8 14.80 8.17 13.69
C LYS A 8 13.27 8.24 13.69
N ALA A 9 12.65 8.21 12.51
CA ALA A 9 11.20 8.15 12.43
C ALA A 9 10.70 6.93 13.21
N PRO A 10 9.58 7.03 13.94
CA PRO A 10 9.05 5.91 14.70
C PRO A 10 8.77 4.73 13.78
N ASP A 11 9.13 3.54 14.24
CA ASP A 11 8.92 2.29 13.50
C ASP A 11 7.44 2.10 13.15
N LEU A 12 7.18 1.39 12.07
CA LEU A 12 5.82 1.00 11.68
C LEU A 12 5.21 0.09 12.76
N TYR A 13 3.99 0.42 13.14
CA TYR A 13 3.16 -0.39 14.02
C TYR A 13 1.80 -0.59 13.33
N ILE A 14 1.70 -1.58 12.45
CA ILE A 14 0.50 -1.74 11.62
C ILE A 14 -0.27 -2.99 12.03
N THR A 15 0.43 -4.11 12.23
CA THR A 15 -0.20 -5.40 12.46
C THR A 15 -0.45 -5.67 13.96
N GLY A 16 0.31 -5.05 14.84
CA GLY A 16 0.38 -5.39 16.27
C GLY A 16 1.11 -6.70 16.54
N ILE A 17 1.67 -7.35 15.52
CA ILE A 17 2.50 -8.55 15.63
C ILE A 17 3.96 -8.15 15.46
N PRO A 18 4.81 -8.21 16.51
CA PRO A 18 6.17 -7.66 16.46
C PRO A 18 7.02 -8.18 15.29
N ARG A 19 6.92 -9.48 14.99
CA ARG A 19 7.68 -10.10 13.88
C ARG A 19 7.21 -9.64 12.50
N ALA A 20 5.91 -9.41 12.34
CA ALA A 20 5.34 -8.89 11.09
C ALA A 20 5.71 -7.42 10.91
N ASP A 21 5.57 -6.60 11.95
CA ASP A 21 5.95 -5.19 11.92
C ASP A 21 7.47 -5.02 11.70
N ALA A 22 8.32 -5.84 12.31
CA ALA A 22 9.77 -5.85 12.07
C ALA A 22 10.11 -6.17 10.59
N LEU A 23 9.37 -7.11 9.96
CA LEU A 23 9.54 -7.41 8.54
C LEU A 23 9.19 -6.19 7.66
N LEU A 24 8.07 -5.53 7.93
CA LEU A 24 7.65 -4.33 7.20
C LEU A 24 8.65 -3.17 7.33
N ASN A 25 9.27 -3.05 8.50
CA ASN A 25 10.28 -2.02 8.76
C ASN A 25 11.62 -2.27 8.06
N SER A 26 11.95 -3.53 7.78
CA SER A 26 13.27 -3.93 7.25
C SER A 26 13.25 -4.33 5.77
N ASP A 27 12.12 -4.68 5.20
CA ASP A 27 12.02 -5.20 3.84
C ASP A 27 11.01 -4.42 2.99
N GLY A 28 11.52 -3.68 2.00
CA GLY A 28 10.72 -2.88 1.09
C GLY A 28 9.80 -3.71 0.20
N THR A 29 10.16 -4.95 -0.14
CA THR A 29 9.28 -5.86 -0.89
C THR A 29 8.09 -6.28 -0.03
N ALA A 30 8.34 -6.61 1.24
CA ALA A 30 7.27 -6.90 2.20
C ALA A 30 6.32 -5.71 2.38
N LEU A 31 6.85 -4.49 2.48
CA LEU A 31 6.04 -3.28 2.62
C LEU A 31 5.15 -3.05 1.40
N LEU A 32 5.68 -3.23 0.18
CA LEU A 32 4.90 -3.14 -1.06
C LEU A 32 3.81 -4.21 -1.13
N ILE A 33 4.11 -5.45 -0.74
CA ILE A 33 3.12 -6.54 -0.70
C ILE A 33 2.01 -6.21 0.32
N GLY A 34 2.36 -5.76 1.52
CA GLY A 34 1.38 -5.35 2.53
C GLY A 34 0.43 -4.27 2.01
N MET A 35 0.99 -3.24 1.38
CA MET A 35 0.21 -2.16 0.77
C MET A 35 -0.66 -2.66 -0.39
N LEU A 36 -0.17 -3.60 -1.21
CA LEU A 36 -0.98 -4.22 -2.27
C LEU A 36 -2.21 -4.93 -1.68
N LEU A 37 -2.03 -5.67 -0.60
CA LEU A 37 -3.10 -6.43 0.07
C LEU A 37 -4.11 -5.54 0.82
N ASP A 38 -3.77 -4.27 1.14
CA ASP A 38 -4.69 -3.35 1.83
C ASP A 38 -5.83 -2.89 0.91
N GLN A 39 -6.76 -3.82 0.66
CA GLN A 39 -8.00 -3.56 -0.07
C GLN A 39 -9.10 -4.53 0.36
N GLN A 40 -10.26 -4.02 0.77
CA GLN A 40 -11.45 -4.80 1.16
C GLN A 40 -11.23 -5.79 2.32
N VAL A 41 -10.17 -5.64 3.08
CA VAL A 41 -9.85 -6.39 4.31
C VAL A 41 -9.32 -5.43 5.38
N PRO A 42 -9.32 -5.82 6.66
CA PRO A 42 -8.65 -5.04 7.71
C PRO A 42 -7.16 -4.85 7.41
N MET A 43 -6.65 -3.64 7.67
CA MET A 43 -5.23 -3.30 7.43
C MET A 43 -4.26 -4.28 8.11
N GLU A 44 -4.56 -4.68 9.33
CA GLU A 44 -3.72 -5.59 10.10
C GLU A 44 -3.60 -6.96 9.41
N TRP A 45 -4.70 -7.46 8.85
CA TRP A 45 -4.66 -8.68 8.06
C TRP A 45 -3.83 -8.51 6.79
N ALA A 46 -4.08 -7.43 6.03
CA ALA A 46 -3.34 -7.13 4.81
C ALA A 46 -1.83 -7.08 5.05
N PHE A 47 -1.40 -6.31 6.06
CA PHE A 47 0.03 -6.11 6.36
C PHE A 47 0.68 -7.30 7.08
N THR A 48 -0.10 -8.24 7.62
CA THR A 48 0.41 -9.55 8.10
C THR A 48 0.70 -10.50 6.93
N GLY A 49 0.07 -10.32 5.76
CA GLY A 49 0.23 -11.19 4.59
C GLY A 49 1.69 -11.46 4.19
N PRO A 50 2.58 -10.46 4.09
CA PRO A 50 4.00 -10.69 3.79
C PRO A 50 4.70 -11.58 4.82
N HIS A 51 4.38 -11.44 6.10
CA HIS A 51 4.91 -12.32 7.16
C HIS A 51 4.43 -13.75 6.97
N THR A 52 3.15 -13.96 6.68
CA THR A 52 2.59 -15.28 6.39
C THR A 52 3.25 -15.92 5.17
N ILE A 53 3.53 -15.14 4.10
CA ILE A 53 4.28 -15.64 2.94
C ILE A 53 5.69 -16.05 3.36
N ARG A 54 6.39 -15.23 4.16
CA ARG A 54 7.73 -15.55 4.67
C ARG A 54 7.76 -16.82 5.51
N GLU A 55 6.78 -17.05 6.37
CA GLU A 55 6.69 -18.26 7.17
C GLU A 55 6.54 -19.51 6.30
N ARG A 56 5.82 -19.42 5.18
CA ARG A 56 5.57 -20.55 4.27
C ARG A 56 6.71 -20.85 3.31
N LEU A 57 7.37 -19.79 2.81
CA LEU A 57 8.43 -19.89 1.80
C LEU A 57 9.85 -19.78 2.40
N GLY A 58 9.96 -19.31 3.65
CA GLY A 58 11.24 -18.94 4.25
C GLY A 58 11.73 -17.54 3.81
N HIS A 59 11.06 -16.87 2.89
CA HIS A 59 11.46 -15.57 2.33
C HIS A 59 10.30 -14.77 1.76
N VAL A 60 10.56 -13.47 1.46
CA VAL A 60 9.75 -12.57 0.60
C VAL A 60 10.61 -12.00 -0.53
N ASP A 61 11.63 -12.73 -0.95
CA ASP A 61 12.55 -12.34 -2.02
C ASP A 61 11.83 -12.31 -3.37
N ALA A 62 11.85 -11.14 -4.03
CA ALA A 62 11.13 -10.92 -5.27
C ALA A 62 11.65 -11.81 -6.41
N LYS A 63 12.96 -12.04 -6.49
CA LYS A 63 13.56 -12.91 -7.53
C LYS A 63 13.14 -14.36 -7.35
N LYS A 64 13.13 -14.85 -6.11
CA LYS A 64 12.72 -16.22 -5.82
C LYS A 64 11.21 -16.41 -6.05
N ILE A 65 10.37 -15.43 -5.67
CA ILE A 65 8.93 -15.48 -5.94
C ILE A 65 8.68 -15.49 -7.45
N THR A 66 9.35 -14.63 -8.21
CA THR A 66 9.22 -14.58 -9.68
C THR A 66 9.69 -15.87 -10.37
N ALA A 67 10.69 -16.54 -9.82
CA ALA A 67 11.19 -17.82 -10.35
C ALA A 67 10.26 -19.01 -10.04
N MET A 68 9.30 -18.84 -9.13
CA MET A 68 8.29 -19.87 -8.86
C MET A 68 7.23 -19.90 -9.98
N ASP A 69 6.70 -21.08 -10.23
CA ASP A 69 5.45 -21.21 -10.98
C ASP A 69 4.34 -20.43 -10.27
N VAL A 70 3.59 -19.63 -11.03
CA VAL A 70 2.58 -18.73 -10.47
C VAL A 70 1.45 -19.47 -9.74
N GLU A 71 1.05 -20.66 -10.22
CA GLU A 71 -0.02 -21.42 -9.59
C GLU A 71 0.46 -22.14 -8.31
N LYS A 72 1.74 -22.52 -8.25
CA LYS A 72 2.36 -22.97 -6.99
C LYS A 72 2.38 -21.83 -5.95
N PHE A 73 2.73 -20.61 -6.37
CA PHE A 73 2.69 -19.46 -5.48
C PHE A 73 1.25 -19.14 -5.04
N VAL A 74 0.27 -19.24 -5.93
CA VAL A 74 -1.16 -19.11 -5.61
C VAL A 74 -1.57 -20.13 -4.52
N THR A 75 -1.16 -21.39 -4.68
CA THR A 75 -1.45 -22.45 -3.68
C THR A 75 -0.90 -22.09 -2.30
N VAL A 76 0.34 -21.58 -2.22
CA VAL A 76 0.95 -21.10 -0.97
C VAL A 76 0.12 -19.96 -0.34
N CYS A 77 -0.34 -19.02 -1.15
CA CYS A 77 -1.11 -17.87 -0.68
C CYS A 77 -2.54 -18.24 -0.24
N CYS A 78 -3.13 -19.25 -0.87
CA CYS A 78 -4.49 -19.75 -0.58
C CYS A 78 -4.54 -20.70 0.63
N ALA A 79 -3.40 -21.28 1.05
CA ALA A 79 -3.35 -22.13 2.23
C ALA A 79 -3.92 -21.40 3.45
N LYS A 80 -4.67 -22.10 4.30
CA LYS A 80 -5.32 -21.47 5.46
C LYS A 80 -4.34 -21.32 6.65
N PRO A 81 -4.43 -20.19 7.38
CA PRO A 81 -5.27 -19.03 7.11
C PRO A 81 -4.78 -18.27 5.85
N ALA A 82 -5.69 -18.01 4.91
CA ALA A 82 -5.33 -17.36 3.64
C ALA A 82 -4.81 -15.93 3.85
N ILE A 83 -3.89 -15.48 2.98
CA ILE A 83 -3.27 -14.15 3.10
C ILE A 83 -4.25 -12.99 2.85
N HIS A 84 -5.40 -13.27 2.24
CA HIS A 84 -6.39 -12.27 1.85
C HIS A 84 -7.76 -12.92 1.60
N ARG A 85 -8.85 -12.12 1.57
CA ARG A 85 -10.20 -12.59 1.20
C ARG A 85 -10.27 -13.15 -0.22
N PHE A 86 -9.47 -12.61 -1.14
CA PHE A 86 -9.33 -13.06 -2.53
C PHE A 86 -7.89 -13.52 -2.80
N PRO A 87 -7.42 -14.62 -2.17
CA PRO A 87 -6.01 -14.92 -2.10
C PRO A 87 -5.39 -15.25 -3.46
N ALA A 88 -6.10 -15.95 -4.35
CA ALA A 88 -5.59 -16.31 -5.66
C ALA A 88 -5.35 -15.08 -6.56
N SER A 89 -6.31 -14.14 -6.60
CA SER A 89 -6.15 -12.89 -7.35
C SER A 89 -5.02 -12.04 -6.79
N MET A 90 -4.91 -11.95 -5.46
CA MET A 90 -3.83 -11.19 -4.81
C MET A 90 -2.46 -11.84 -5.04
N ALA A 91 -2.38 -13.16 -4.98
CA ALA A 91 -1.14 -13.89 -5.25
C ALA A 91 -0.60 -13.60 -6.67
N ARG A 92 -1.45 -13.62 -7.69
CA ARG A 92 -1.03 -13.27 -9.05
C ARG A 92 -0.56 -11.83 -9.16
N ARG A 93 -1.21 -10.89 -8.46
CA ARG A 93 -0.76 -9.49 -8.40
C ARG A 93 0.57 -9.35 -7.66
N ILE A 94 0.77 -10.06 -6.55
CA ILE A 94 2.05 -10.10 -5.81
C ILE A 94 3.15 -10.64 -6.72
N HIS A 95 2.90 -11.73 -7.44
CA HIS A 95 3.84 -12.30 -8.38
C HIS A 95 4.23 -11.26 -9.46
N GLY A 96 3.26 -10.55 -10.03
CA GLY A 96 3.51 -9.48 -11.00
C GLY A 96 4.31 -8.31 -10.41
N VAL A 97 4.03 -7.88 -9.17
CA VAL A 97 4.83 -6.87 -8.47
C VAL A 97 6.27 -7.36 -8.28
N CYS A 98 6.46 -8.61 -7.84
CA CYS A 98 7.78 -9.21 -7.68
C CYS A 98 8.54 -9.31 -9.01
N THR A 99 7.84 -9.59 -10.12
CA THR A 99 8.44 -9.63 -11.48
C THR A 99 9.03 -8.26 -11.85
N ILE A 100 8.30 -7.17 -11.64
CA ILE A 100 8.80 -5.82 -11.88
C ILE A 100 9.98 -5.50 -10.95
N ILE A 101 9.88 -5.83 -9.66
CA ILE A 101 10.97 -5.61 -8.69
C ILE A 101 12.22 -6.40 -9.09
N ALA A 102 12.06 -7.63 -9.55
CA ALA A 102 13.19 -8.48 -9.97
C ALA A 102 13.88 -7.93 -11.22
N ALA A 103 13.11 -7.50 -12.22
CA ALA A 103 13.60 -7.02 -13.51
C ALA A 103 14.22 -5.61 -13.40
N GLU A 104 13.51 -4.65 -12.79
CA GLU A 104 13.85 -3.23 -12.86
C GLU A 104 14.57 -2.70 -11.61
N TYR A 105 14.36 -3.34 -10.45
CA TYR A 105 14.85 -2.86 -9.15
C TYR A 105 15.84 -3.81 -8.47
N LYS A 106 16.55 -4.62 -9.25
CA LYS A 106 17.61 -5.55 -8.77
C LYS A 106 17.09 -6.55 -7.72
N GLY A 107 15.78 -6.82 -7.70
CA GLY A 107 15.15 -7.72 -6.74
C GLY A 107 14.86 -7.12 -5.37
N LYS A 108 15.05 -5.82 -5.18
CA LYS A 108 14.84 -5.13 -3.89
C LYS A 108 13.74 -4.08 -4.00
N GLY A 109 12.60 -4.28 -3.35
CA GLY A 109 11.48 -3.34 -3.37
C GLY A 109 11.86 -1.92 -2.94
N ALA A 110 12.77 -1.76 -1.98
CA ALA A 110 13.25 -0.45 -1.54
C ALA A 110 13.93 0.36 -2.65
N ASN A 111 14.43 -0.27 -3.71
CA ASN A 111 15.05 0.44 -4.83
C ASN A 111 14.03 1.23 -5.67
N ILE A 112 12.72 0.99 -5.51
CA ILE A 112 11.67 1.80 -6.15
C ILE A 112 11.75 3.25 -5.71
N TRP A 113 12.08 3.51 -4.43
CA TRP A 113 12.16 4.85 -3.87
C TRP A 113 13.57 5.31 -3.51
N LYS A 114 14.56 4.41 -3.54
CA LYS A 114 15.94 4.76 -3.21
C LYS A 114 16.54 5.65 -4.30
N GLY A 115 17.05 6.82 -3.90
CA GLY A 115 17.70 7.76 -4.82
C GLY A 115 16.74 8.44 -5.79
N VAL A 116 15.46 8.55 -5.42
CA VAL A 116 14.47 9.32 -6.18
C VAL A 116 14.39 10.73 -5.58
N ASP A 117 14.68 11.74 -6.39
CA ASP A 117 14.72 13.13 -5.97
C ASP A 117 13.36 13.84 -6.14
N GLU A 118 12.54 13.43 -7.11
CA GLU A 118 11.26 14.03 -7.43
C GLU A 118 10.10 13.06 -7.13
N ALA A 119 9.06 13.54 -6.44
CA ALA A 119 7.92 12.71 -6.07
C ALA A 119 7.06 12.28 -7.27
N GLU A 120 7.10 13.02 -8.36
CA GLU A 120 6.45 12.66 -9.62
C GLU A 120 6.99 11.34 -10.17
N GLU A 121 8.31 11.21 -10.17
CA GLU A 121 8.97 9.97 -10.60
C GLU A 121 8.58 8.80 -9.68
N LEU A 122 8.60 9.02 -8.36
CA LEU A 122 8.19 7.99 -7.39
C LEU A 122 6.73 7.57 -7.62
N PHE A 123 5.85 8.53 -7.83
CA PHE A 123 4.44 8.28 -8.12
C PHE A 123 4.28 7.45 -9.40
N ALA A 124 4.98 7.81 -10.48
CA ALA A 124 4.98 7.05 -11.73
C ALA A 124 5.48 5.61 -11.53
N ARG A 125 6.60 5.40 -10.83
CA ARG A 125 7.13 4.07 -10.50
C ARG A 125 6.14 3.22 -9.70
N LEU A 126 5.40 3.79 -8.78
CA LEU A 126 4.37 3.08 -8.01
C LEU A 126 3.16 2.73 -8.87
N ARG A 127 2.74 3.62 -9.76
CA ARG A 127 1.55 3.46 -10.61
C ARG A 127 1.64 2.30 -11.61
N VAL A 128 2.84 1.90 -12.01
CA VAL A 128 3.03 0.75 -12.91
C VAL A 128 2.92 -0.60 -12.20
N LEU A 129 2.95 -0.61 -10.86
CA LEU A 129 2.84 -1.84 -10.09
C LEU A 129 1.40 -2.40 -10.15
N PRO A 130 1.21 -3.69 -10.41
CA PRO A 130 -0.11 -4.32 -10.39
C PRO A 130 -0.86 -4.05 -9.09
N GLY A 131 -2.07 -3.48 -9.21
CA GLY A 131 -2.92 -3.17 -8.06
C GLY A 131 -2.61 -1.85 -7.33
N TYR A 132 -1.68 -1.05 -7.84
CA TYR A 132 -1.39 0.28 -7.33
C TYR A 132 -2.16 1.34 -8.14
N GLY A 133 -3.39 1.63 -7.72
CA GLY A 133 -4.16 2.78 -8.20
C GLY A 133 -3.59 4.10 -7.66
N GLU A 134 -4.18 5.22 -8.09
CA GLU A 134 -3.76 6.56 -7.67
C GLU A 134 -3.75 6.73 -6.15
N GLU A 135 -4.88 6.45 -5.50
CA GLU A 135 -5.02 6.57 -4.05
C GLU A 135 -3.97 5.72 -3.29
N LYS A 136 -3.73 4.49 -3.74
CA LYS A 136 -2.75 3.60 -3.12
C LYS A 136 -1.32 4.14 -3.27
N ALA A 137 -0.97 4.71 -4.42
CA ALA A 137 0.32 5.35 -4.63
C ALA A 137 0.47 6.59 -3.74
N GLN A 138 -0.58 7.41 -3.59
CA GLN A 138 -0.61 8.56 -2.69
C GLN A 138 -0.39 8.15 -1.22
N ILE A 139 -1.12 7.12 -0.76
CA ILE A 139 -0.96 6.59 0.61
C ILE A 139 0.45 6.05 0.82
N PHE A 140 1.01 5.36 -0.17
CA PHE A 140 2.36 4.80 -0.05
C PHE A 140 3.43 5.90 0.02
N ILE A 141 3.30 6.97 -0.77
CA ILE A 141 4.18 8.15 -0.67
C ILE A 141 4.06 8.81 0.71
N ALA A 142 2.83 8.94 1.24
CA ALA A 142 2.62 9.44 2.59
C ALA A 142 3.29 8.56 3.65
N LEU A 143 3.18 7.23 3.52
CA LEU A 143 3.83 6.26 4.41
C LEU A 143 5.35 6.42 4.38
N LEU A 144 5.94 6.49 3.19
CA LEU A 144 7.37 6.69 3.02
C LEU A 144 7.84 8.01 3.65
N GLY A 145 7.13 9.12 3.39
CA GLY A 145 7.46 10.44 3.92
C GLY A 145 7.31 10.58 5.44
N LYS A 146 6.25 9.99 5.99
CA LYS A 146 5.92 10.08 7.42
C LYS A 146 6.68 9.07 8.28
N ARG A 147 6.97 7.85 7.77
CA ARG A 147 7.49 6.71 8.57
C ARG A 147 8.90 6.27 8.19
N ILE A 148 9.23 6.29 6.91
CA ILE A 148 10.53 5.81 6.42
C ILE A 148 11.54 6.96 6.27
N GLY A 149 11.06 8.21 6.24
CA GLY A 149 11.92 9.39 6.06
C GLY A 149 12.30 9.66 4.60
N VAL A 150 11.67 8.98 3.64
CA VAL A 150 11.86 9.21 2.21
C VAL A 150 10.95 10.35 1.75
N ARG A 151 11.55 11.50 1.48
CA ARG A 151 10.84 12.76 1.19
C ARG A 151 11.39 13.41 -0.07
N PRO A 152 11.14 12.84 -1.26
CA PRO A 152 11.51 13.49 -2.51
C PRO A 152 10.80 14.84 -2.61
N LYS A 153 11.33 15.73 -3.44
CA LYS A 153 10.73 17.05 -3.65
C LYS A 153 9.25 16.89 -4.02
N ASP A 154 8.41 17.78 -3.50
CA ASP A 154 6.96 17.79 -3.70
C ASP A 154 6.19 16.54 -3.18
N TRP A 155 6.81 15.69 -2.32
CA TRP A 155 6.16 14.48 -1.83
C TRP A 155 4.78 14.73 -1.20
N LYS A 156 4.59 15.86 -0.49
CA LYS A 156 3.29 16.21 0.11
C LYS A 156 2.21 16.46 -0.94
N LYS A 157 2.57 17.10 -2.06
CA LYS A 157 1.68 17.34 -3.19
C LYS A 157 1.19 16.01 -3.78
N PHE A 158 2.11 15.07 -4.02
CA PHE A 158 1.79 13.76 -4.58
C PHE A 158 1.10 12.82 -3.59
N ALA A 159 1.36 12.95 -2.30
CA ALA A 159 0.61 12.25 -1.26
C ALA A 159 -0.80 12.83 -1.05
N GLY A 160 -1.07 14.04 -1.49
CA GLY A 160 -2.36 14.70 -1.37
C GLY A 160 -2.81 14.82 0.09
N ALA A 161 -4.09 14.56 0.34
CA ALA A 161 -4.67 14.62 1.68
C ALA A 161 -4.00 13.65 2.69
N PHE A 162 -3.34 12.59 2.23
CA PHE A 162 -2.65 11.66 3.11
C PHE A 162 -1.36 12.22 3.72
N SER A 163 -0.91 13.40 3.26
CA SER A 163 0.25 14.10 3.82
C SER A 163 -0.05 14.90 5.07
N ASP A 164 -1.31 15.19 5.37
CA ASP A 164 -1.73 15.96 6.55
C ASP A 164 -1.60 15.17 7.88
N ALA A 165 -1.99 15.77 9.01
CA ALA A 165 -1.91 15.16 10.34
C ALA A 165 -3.13 14.30 10.69
N GLU A 166 -4.17 14.29 9.84
CA GLU A 166 -5.37 13.52 10.11
C GLU A 166 -5.12 12.01 10.00
N PRO A 167 -5.79 11.17 10.83
CA PRO A 167 -5.57 9.72 10.86
C PRO A 167 -6.27 9.01 9.69
N ARG A 168 -5.86 9.31 8.45
CA ARG A 168 -6.55 8.88 7.22
C ARG A 168 -6.20 7.47 6.77
N SER A 169 -4.95 7.05 7.01
CA SER A 169 -4.42 5.85 6.37
C SER A 169 -3.40 5.11 7.23
N VAL A 170 -2.88 4.02 6.70
CA VAL A 170 -1.78 3.27 7.30
C VAL A 170 -0.54 4.13 7.59
N ALA A 171 -0.35 5.23 6.85
CA ALA A 171 0.75 6.18 7.07
C ALA A 171 0.70 6.87 8.43
N ASP A 172 -0.46 6.83 9.11
CA ASP A 172 -0.71 7.53 10.38
C ASP A 172 -0.67 6.60 11.60
N ILE A 173 -0.37 5.31 11.38
CA ILE A 173 -0.34 4.30 12.44
C ILE A 173 1.07 4.20 13.03
N THR A 174 1.18 4.48 14.35
CA THR A 174 2.43 4.41 15.12
C THR A 174 2.26 3.62 16.41
N SER A 175 1.03 3.26 16.75
CA SER A 175 0.69 2.57 18.00
C SER A 175 -0.71 1.97 17.91
N ALA A 176 -1.08 1.12 18.87
CA ALA A 176 -2.45 0.61 19.00
C ALA A 176 -3.49 1.75 19.09
N ALA A 177 -3.15 2.84 19.79
CA ALA A 177 -4.06 3.99 19.92
C ALA A 177 -4.28 4.71 18.58
N THR A 178 -3.22 4.91 17.77
CA THR A 178 -3.36 5.55 16.45
C THR A 178 -4.04 4.63 15.45
N LEU A 179 -3.86 3.31 15.53
CA LEU A 179 -4.60 2.33 14.75
C LEU A 179 -6.12 2.46 14.98
N LEU A 180 -6.55 2.59 16.23
CA LEU A 180 -7.97 2.81 16.57
C LEU A 180 -8.50 4.13 15.98
N LYS A 181 -7.69 5.21 16.01
CA LYS A 181 -8.07 6.49 15.39
C LYS A 181 -8.27 6.35 13.88
N VAL A 182 -7.34 5.69 13.18
CA VAL A 182 -7.44 5.45 11.73
C VAL A 182 -8.67 4.60 11.39
N ARG A 183 -8.97 3.55 12.19
CA ARG A 183 -10.18 2.75 12.01
C ARG A 183 -11.46 3.58 12.18
N GLY A 184 -11.51 4.42 13.23
CA GLY A 184 -12.62 5.33 13.48
C GLY A 184 -12.83 6.29 12.30
N PHE A 185 -11.76 6.91 11.81
CA PHE A 185 -11.80 7.81 10.68
C PHE A 185 -12.33 7.11 9.41
N LYS A 186 -11.78 5.94 9.04
CA LYS A 186 -12.25 5.15 7.88
C LYS A 186 -13.74 4.74 8.03
N LYS A 187 -14.19 4.43 9.24
CA LYS A 187 -15.61 4.10 9.49
C LYS A 187 -16.52 5.32 9.25
N MET A 188 -16.12 6.49 9.75
CA MET A 188 -16.87 7.74 9.54
C MET A 188 -16.92 8.13 8.05
N GLN A 189 -15.81 7.99 7.31
CA GLN A 189 -15.81 8.24 5.86
C GLN A 189 -16.78 7.33 5.12
N LYS A 190 -16.80 6.02 5.43
CA LYS A 190 -17.74 5.07 4.80
C LYS A 190 -19.20 5.46 5.06
N LEU A 191 -19.54 5.89 6.28
CA LEU A 191 -20.90 6.36 6.60
C LEU A 191 -21.26 7.59 5.78
N ALA A 192 -20.35 8.57 5.69
CA ALA A 192 -20.57 9.78 4.89
C ALA A 192 -20.71 9.49 3.37
N ASP A 193 -20.02 8.47 2.85
CA ASP A 193 -20.14 8.07 1.45
C ASP A 193 -21.44 7.31 1.16
N VAL A 194 -21.95 6.52 2.11
CA VAL A 194 -23.30 5.90 2.05
C VAL A 194 -24.37 6.97 1.98
N ASP A 195 -24.31 7.99 2.87
CA ASP A 195 -25.25 9.10 2.84
C ASP A 195 -25.24 9.88 1.51
N LYS A 196 -24.10 9.92 0.82
CA LYS A 196 -24.01 10.54 -0.52
C LYS A 196 -24.63 9.67 -1.61
N GLN A 197 -24.55 8.35 -1.49
CA GLN A 197 -25.15 7.40 -2.45
C GLN A 197 -26.67 7.34 -2.35
N ASP A 198 -27.22 7.52 -1.14
CA ASP A 198 -28.67 7.55 -0.89
C ASP A 198 -29.34 8.89 -1.26
N ARG A 199 -28.57 9.90 -1.69
CA ARG A 199 -29.16 11.12 -2.25
C ARG A 199 -29.82 10.79 -3.59
N PRO A 200 -31.13 11.12 -3.81
CA PRO A 200 -31.81 10.83 -5.06
C PRO A 200 -31.02 11.43 -6.23
N ASN A 201 -30.72 10.60 -7.21
CA ASN A 201 -30.04 11.00 -8.43
C ASN A 201 -30.72 12.25 -9.01
N LYS A 202 -30.00 13.36 -9.11
CA LYS A 202 -30.47 14.48 -9.92
C LYS A 202 -30.75 13.97 -11.32
N PRO A 203 -31.96 14.22 -11.89
CA PRO A 203 -32.31 13.72 -13.22
C PRO A 203 -31.24 14.17 -14.22
N ARG A 204 -30.64 13.21 -14.92
CA ARG A 204 -29.78 13.50 -16.07
C ARG A 204 -30.61 14.25 -17.07
N LEU A 205 -30.34 15.54 -17.29
CA LEU A 205 -30.88 16.30 -18.40
C LEU A 205 -30.52 15.56 -19.69
N LYS A 206 -31.52 14.94 -20.31
CA LYS A 206 -31.38 14.32 -21.62
C LYS A 206 -30.98 15.43 -22.58
N ALA A 207 -29.82 15.31 -23.20
CA ALA A 207 -29.40 16.16 -24.29
C ALA A 207 -30.47 16.08 -25.39
N VAL A 208 -31.13 17.21 -25.67
CA VAL A 208 -32.08 17.36 -26.77
C VAL A 208 -31.25 17.24 -28.03
N ALA A 209 -31.42 16.16 -28.77
CA ALA A 209 -30.85 16.00 -30.10
C ALA A 209 -31.44 17.12 -31.01
N LYS A 210 -30.59 18.05 -31.46
CA LYS A 210 -30.97 19.01 -32.51
C LYS A 210 -31.19 18.24 -33.81
N LEU A 211 -32.46 18.09 -34.17
CA LEU A 211 -32.86 17.78 -35.54
C LEU A 211 -32.36 18.91 -36.43
N ARG A 212 -31.47 18.61 -37.37
CA ARG A 212 -31.17 19.47 -38.54
C ARG A 212 -32.05 18.99 -39.67
N HIS A 213 -32.88 19.90 -40.16
CA HIS A 213 -33.48 19.87 -41.48
C HIS A 213 -32.41 20.16 -42.53
#